data_c4bbfe8c90890d47571f235a92ddaf83
#
_entry.id   c4bbfe8c90890d47571f235a92ddaf83
#
_cell.length_a   1.000
_cell.length_b   1.000
_cell.length_c   1.000
_cell.angle_alpha   90.00
_cell.angle_beta   90.00
_cell.angle_gamma   90.00
#
_symmetry.space_group_name_H-M   'P 1'
#
loop_
_entity.id
_entity.type
_entity.pdbx_description
1 polymer ?
#
loop_
_entity_poly.entity_id
_entity_poly.type
_entity_poly.pdbx_seq_one_letter_code
_entity_poly.pdbx_strand_id
1 'polypeptide(L)'
;YEELLLSLLAEIRPILEAKTGQMLKPQGFIFVSSPGAVTPYHLDPEHNILLQLRGEKWMTTFPAGEARFAADEIHEGYHLGGHRNLVWQDDFAADGTRHHLTPGKAIFVPVMAPHFVQNGPEPSISLSITWRSDWSFEEADARAFNGWLRKRGVKPKAPGRFPARNRAKALAWRVLR
;
A
#
# COMPACT_ATOMS: atom_id res chain seq x y z
N TYR A 1 24.03 1.74 4.46
CA TYR A 1 22.75 1.20 3.97
C TYR A 1 21.99 2.19 3.08
N GLU A 2 22.01 3.51 3.40
CA GLU A 2 21.33 4.53 2.61
C GLU A 2 21.86 4.60 1.17
N GLU A 3 23.18 4.66 0.98
CA GLU A 3 23.80 4.67 -0.34
C GLU A 3 23.42 3.45 -1.18
N LEU A 4 23.41 2.26 -0.57
CA LEU A 4 23.01 1.02 -1.25
C LEU A 4 21.52 1.07 -1.66
N LEU A 5 20.64 1.57 -0.78
CA LEU A 5 19.24 1.74 -1.08
C LEU A 5 19.05 2.73 -2.25
N LEU A 6 19.72 3.87 -2.20
CA LEU A 6 19.61 4.90 -3.22
C LEU A 6 20.16 4.43 -4.57
N SER A 7 21.27 3.65 -4.59
CA SER A 7 21.82 3.10 -5.82
C SER A 7 20.87 2.08 -6.46
N LEU A 8 20.29 1.18 -5.66
CA LEU A 8 19.29 0.22 -6.14
C LEU A 8 18.05 0.94 -6.70
N LEU A 9 17.58 1.96 -6.00
CA LEU A 9 16.44 2.75 -6.46
C LEU A 9 16.75 3.53 -7.73
N ALA A 10 17.97 4.02 -7.93
CA ALA A 10 18.36 4.77 -9.13
C ALA A 10 18.16 3.94 -10.41
N GLU A 11 18.43 2.64 -10.36
CA GLU A 11 18.25 1.74 -11.50
C GLU A 11 16.79 1.50 -11.87
N ILE A 12 15.92 1.35 -10.87
CA ILE A 12 14.51 0.97 -11.08
C ILE A 12 13.56 2.18 -11.11
N ARG A 13 13.99 3.34 -10.61
CA ARG A 13 13.19 4.55 -10.50
C ARG A 13 12.51 4.97 -11.81
N PRO A 14 13.18 5.02 -12.98
CA PRO A 14 12.53 5.44 -14.23
C PRO A 14 11.34 4.53 -14.59
N ILE A 15 11.47 3.21 -14.33
CA ILE A 15 10.41 2.23 -14.62
C ILE A 15 9.23 2.41 -13.67
N LEU A 16 9.53 2.65 -12.39
CA LEU A 16 8.51 2.83 -11.35
C LEU A 16 7.78 4.16 -11.52
N GLU A 17 8.50 5.26 -11.68
CA GLU A 17 7.90 6.61 -11.80
C GLU A 17 6.98 6.74 -13.02
N ALA A 18 7.26 6.05 -14.11
CA ALA A 18 6.37 5.99 -15.25
C ALA A 18 4.98 5.41 -14.92
N LYS A 19 4.88 4.58 -13.87
CA LYS A 19 3.64 3.90 -13.45
C LYS A 19 3.04 4.46 -12.17
N THR A 20 3.86 5.04 -11.30
CA THR A 20 3.45 5.44 -9.95
C THR A 20 3.48 6.95 -9.71
N GLY A 21 4.01 7.72 -10.64
CA GLY A 21 4.34 9.13 -10.44
C GLY A 21 5.70 9.31 -9.77
N GLN A 22 6.10 10.55 -9.54
CA GLN A 22 7.40 10.90 -8.96
C GLN A 22 7.58 10.25 -7.58
N MET A 23 8.68 9.52 -7.41
CA MET A 23 9.03 8.88 -6.15
C MET A 23 9.43 9.92 -5.09
N LEU A 24 8.77 9.88 -3.96
CA LEU A 24 8.98 10.79 -2.83
C LEU A 24 9.18 9.99 -1.55
N LYS A 25 10.10 10.47 -0.70
CA LYS A 25 10.35 9.92 0.64
C LYS A 25 10.59 8.39 0.64
N PRO A 26 11.53 7.87 -0.15
CA PRO A 26 11.86 6.46 -0.09
C PRO A 26 12.41 6.08 1.28
N GLN A 27 12.00 4.91 1.78
CA GLN A 27 12.42 4.35 3.06
C GLN A 27 12.72 2.86 2.88
N GLY A 28 13.69 2.34 3.64
CA GLY A 28 14.03 0.93 3.69
C GLY A 28 13.80 0.37 5.09
N PHE A 29 13.16 -0.79 5.18
CA PHE A 29 12.91 -1.52 6.43
C PHE A 29 13.42 -2.95 6.32
N ILE A 30 14.15 -3.41 7.32
CA ILE A 30 14.51 -4.82 7.46
C ILE A 30 13.54 -5.45 8.46
N PHE A 31 12.77 -6.42 7.98
CA PHE A 31 11.88 -7.22 8.82
C PHE A 31 12.54 -8.54 9.19
N VAL A 32 12.72 -8.76 10.47
CA VAL A 32 13.08 -10.06 11.04
C VAL A 32 11.84 -10.61 11.73
N SER A 33 11.34 -11.72 11.22
CA SER A 33 10.04 -12.26 11.65
C SER A 33 10.16 -13.70 12.11
N SER A 34 9.40 -14.04 13.16
CA SER A 34 9.35 -15.39 13.73
C SER A 34 8.72 -16.40 12.76
N PRO A 35 9.05 -17.69 12.89
CA PRO A 35 8.35 -18.76 12.19
C PRO A 35 6.85 -18.69 12.38
N GLY A 36 6.08 -18.90 11.31
CA GLY A 36 4.62 -18.93 11.33
C GLY A 36 3.92 -17.60 11.67
N ALA A 37 4.68 -16.50 11.87
CA ALA A 37 4.08 -15.21 12.17
C ALA A 37 3.18 -14.71 11.04
N VAL A 38 2.06 -14.08 11.42
CA VAL A 38 1.09 -13.53 10.48
C VAL A 38 1.05 -12.00 10.62
N THR A 39 1.22 -11.29 9.52
CA THR A 39 0.85 -9.88 9.43
C THR A 39 -0.61 -9.81 9.01
N PRO A 40 -1.51 -9.26 9.84
CA PRO A 40 -2.95 -9.25 9.57
C PRO A 40 -3.31 -8.53 8.27
N TYR A 41 -4.53 -8.78 7.79
CA TYR A 41 -5.10 -8.12 6.61
C TYR A 41 -5.16 -6.61 6.80
N HIS A 42 -4.49 -5.87 5.92
CA HIS A 42 -4.33 -4.42 6.03
C HIS A 42 -4.04 -3.77 4.66
N LEU A 43 -3.94 -2.46 4.66
CA LEU A 43 -3.47 -1.66 3.53
C LEU A 43 -2.38 -0.69 3.98
N ASP A 44 -1.49 -0.31 3.06
CA ASP A 44 -0.43 0.67 3.30
C ASP A 44 -0.55 1.87 2.36
N PRO A 45 -0.27 3.09 2.85
CA PRO A 45 -0.34 4.31 2.04
C PRO A 45 0.89 4.53 1.16
N GLU A 46 1.83 3.61 1.21
CA GLU A 46 3.05 3.58 0.41
C GLU A 46 2.95 2.53 -0.71
N HIS A 47 3.66 2.77 -1.81
CA HIS A 47 4.11 1.70 -2.68
C HIS A 47 5.20 0.91 -1.96
N ASN A 48 5.27 -0.38 -2.18
CA ASN A 48 6.23 -1.25 -1.54
C ASN A 48 6.85 -2.24 -2.53
N ILE A 49 8.16 -2.41 -2.47
CA ILE A 49 8.84 -3.58 -3.01
C ILE A 49 9.35 -4.38 -1.81
N LEU A 50 8.82 -5.58 -1.64
CA LEU A 50 9.24 -6.51 -0.61
C LEU A 50 10.15 -7.56 -1.22
N LEU A 51 11.42 -7.56 -0.79
CA LEU A 51 12.44 -8.52 -1.22
C LEU A 51 12.65 -9.55 -0.12
N GLN A 52 12.58 -10.83 -0.47
CA GLN A 52 12.85 -11.92 0.47
C GLN A 52 14.34 -12.24 0.48
N LEU A 53 14.97 -12.19 1.67
CA LEU A 53 16.40 -12.40 1.84
C LEU A 53 16.73 -13.76 2.50
N ARG A 54 15.91 -14.19 3.47
CA ARG A 54 16.08 -15.46 4.18
C ARG A 54 14.74 -16.04 4.61
N GLY A 55 14.65 -17.38 4.65
CA GLY A 55 13.40 -18.07 4.92
C GLY A 55 12.38 -17.85 3.80
N GLU A 56 11.14 -18.17 4.04
CA GLU A 56 10.06 -18.03 3.06
C GLU A 56 8.83 -17.41 3.69
N LYS A 57 7.97 -16.85 2.85
CA LYS A 57 6.65 -16.36 3.24
C LYS A 57 5.67 -16.37 2.08
N TRP A 58 4.41 -16.35 2.41
CA TRP A 58 3.33 -16.15 1.46
C TRP A 58 2.72 -14.77 1.67
N MET A 59 2.66 -13.98 0.63
CA MET A 59 1.94 -12.73 0.61
C MET A 59 0.70 -12.89 -0.26
N THR A 60 -0.47 -12.62 0.30
CA THR A 60 -1.72 -12.61 -0.46
C THR A 60 -2.13 -11.15 -0.67
N THR A 61 -2.32 -10.77 -1.93
CA THR A 61 -2.67 -9.41 -2.34
C THR A 61 -4.03 -9.37 -3.02
N PHE A 62 -4.71 -8.24 -2.89
CA PHE A 62 -6.00 -7.96 -3.51
C PHE A 62 -5.91 -6.69 -4.36
N PRO A 63 -6.77 -6.54 -5.39
CA PRO A 63 -6.76 -5.36 -6.24
C PRO A 63 -6.97 -4.07 -5.44
N ALA A 64 -6.06 -3.09 -5.62
CA ALA A 64 -6.18 -1.78 -5.00
C ALA A 64 -7.47 -1.08 -5.46
N GLY A 65 -8.21 -0.50 -4.53
CA GLY A 65 -9.43 0.27 -4.81
C GLY A 65 -10.66 -0.55 -5.20
N GLU A 66 -10.64 -1.88 -5.10
CA GLU A 66 -11.85 -2.69 -5.17
C GLU A 66 -12.65 -2.57 -3.87
N ALA A 67 -13.84 -1.97 -3.94
CA ALA A 67 -14.67 -1.69 -2.77
C ALA A 67 -15.07 -2.94 -1.98
N ARG A 68 -15.07 -4.11 -2.62
CA ARG A 68 -15.31 -5.39 -1.97
C ARG A 68 -14.26 -5.71 -0.92
N PHE A 69 -12.99 -5.41 -1.19
CA PHE A 69 -11.86 -5.72 -0.29
C PHE A 69 -11.55 -4.58 0.68
N ALA A 70 -11.80 -3.34 0.27
CA ALA A 70 -11.72 -2.17 1.13
C ALA A 70 -12.65 -1.08 0.59
N ALA A 71 -13.77 -0.84 1.27
CA ALA A 71 -14.74 0.16 0.89
C ALA A 71 -14.14 1.59 0.89
N ASP A 72 -14.71 2.50 0.11
CA ASP A 72 -14.23 3.89 0.03
C ASP A 72 -14.21 4.57 1.39
N GLU A 73 -15.18 4.26 2.26
CA GLU A 73 -15.26 4.77 3.63
C GLU A 73 -14.06 4.37 4.48
N ILE A 74 -13.52 3.17 4.27
CA ILE A 74 -12.32 2.69 4.97
C ILE A 74 -11.10 3.49 4.53
N HIS A 75 -10.91 3.66 3.22
CA HIS A 75 -9.84 4.51 2.67
C HIS A 75 -9.94 5.96 3.16
N GLU A 76 -11.15 6.51 3.14
CA GLU A 76 -11.42 7.88 3.60
C GLU A 76 -11.16 8.02 5.11
N GLY A 77 -11.61 7.05 5.90
CA GLY A 77 -11.36 6.99 7.34
C GLY A 77 -9.88 6.91 7.68
N TYR A 78 -9.15 6.05 6.96
CA TYR A 78 -7.69 5.94 7.12
C TYR A 78 -6.98 7.28 6.91
N HIS A 79 -7.29 8.00 5.84
CA HIS A 79 -6.66 9.29 5.54
C HIS A 79 -7.11 10.45 6.46
N LEU A 80 -8.09 10.19 7.32
CA LEU A 80 -8.51 11.08 8.41
C LEU A 80 -7.99 10.63 9.79
N GLY A 81 -6.98 9.76 9.84
CA GLY A 81 -6.33 9.28 11.05
C GLY A 81 -6.86 7.95 11.60
N GLY A 82 -7.63 7.21 10.81
CA GLY A 82 -8.11 5.86 11.14
C GLY A 82 -7.04 4.78 11.01
N HIS A 83 -7.42 3.55 11.34
CA HIS A 83 -6.53 2.38 11.29
C HIS A 83 -6.33 1.86 9.86
N ARG A 84 -5.15 1.26 9.61
CA ARG A 84 -4.83 0.57 8.36
C ARG A 84 -5.32 -0.88 8.32
N ASN A 85 -5.63 -1.47 9.47
CA ASN A 85 -6.10 -2.84 9.55
C ASN A 85 -7.53 -2.95 9.01
N LEU A 86 -7.75 -4.02 8.23
CA LEU A 86 -9.00 -4.33 7.57
C LEU A 86 -9.69 -5.51 8.25
N VAL A 87 -11.00 -5.63 8.06
CA VAL A 87 -11.77 -6.79 8.50
C VAL A 87 -11.67 -7.86 7.43
N TRP A 88 -11.16 -9.04 7.81
CA TRP A 88 -11.13 -10.21 6.94
C TRP A 88 -12.52 -10.80 6.78
N GLN A 89 -12.84 -11.28 5.58
CA GLN A 89 -14.01 -12.09 5.28
C GLN A 89 -13.55 -13.35 4.54
N ASP A 90 -14.08 -14.51 4.95
CA ASP A 90 -13.57 -15.80 4.45
C ASP A 90 -13.77 -16.01 2.94
N ASP A 91 -14.77 -15.36 2.36
CA ASP A 91 -15.03 -15.38 0.93
C ASP A 91 -13.95 -14.63 0.11
N PHE A 92 -13.11 -13.79 0.74
CA PHE A 92 -11.99 -13.14 0.07
C PHE A 92 -10.90 -14.13 -0.34
N ALA A 93 -10.79 -15.26 0.34
CA ALA A 93 -9.74 -16.25 0.10
C ALA A 93 -9.67 -16.72 -1.36
N ALA A 94 -10.83 -16.80 -2.04
CA ALA A 94 -10.93 -17.25 -3.43
C ALA A 94 -10.41 -16.21 -4.45
N ASP A 95 -10.38 -14.92 -4.08
CA ASP A 95 -10.07 -13.81 -4.99
C ASP A 95 -8.66 -13.23 -4.79
N GLY A 96 -7.99 -13.62 -3.73
CA GLY A 96 -6.62 -13.18 -3.43
C GLY A 96 -5.58 -13.85 -4.33
N THR A 97 -4.64 -13.05 -4.81
CA THR A 97 -3.45 -13.59 -5.48
C THR A 97 -2.38 -13.93 -4.46
N ARG A 98 -2.08 -15.23 -4.31
CA ARG A 98 -1.08 -15.70 -3.34
C ARG A 98 0.29 -15.84 -4.00
N HIS A 99 1.27 -15.15 -3.44
CA HIS A 99 2.66 -15.12 -3.91
C HIS A 99 3.56 -15.86 -2.92
N HIS A 100 4.31 -16.85 -3.38
CA HIS A 100 5.33 -17.54 -2.58
C HIS A 100 6.67 -16.85 -2.76
N LEU A 101 7.13 -16.20 -1.69
CA LEU A 101 8.39 -15.46 -1.64
C LEU A 101 9.46 -16.31 -0.97
N THR A 102 10.46 -16.67 -1.75
CA THR A 102 11.69 -17.36 -1.32
C THR A 102 12.89 -16.43 -1.54
N PRO A 103 14.07 -16.69 -0.95
CA PRO A 103 15.25 -15.85 -1.13
C PRO A 103 15.53 -15.53 -2.60
N GLY A 104 15.77 -14.25 -2.90
CA GLY A 104 15.97 -13.73 -4.26
C GLY A 104 14.70 -13.32 -5.00
N LYS A 105 13.50 -13.59 -4.45
CA LYS A 105 12.24 -13.11 -5.03
C LYS A 105 11.82 -11.77 -4.41
N ALA A 106 11.17 -10.96 -5.23
CA ALA A 106 10.55 -9.71 -4.81
C ALA A 106 9.11 -9.59 -5.33
N ILE A 107 8.30 -8.82 -4.63
CA ILE A 107 6.95 -8.45 -5.06
C ILE A 107 6.77 -6.94 -4.97
N PHE A 108 6.12 -6.36 -5.98
CA PHE A 108 5.63 -4.98 -5.93
C PHE A 108 4.19 -4.97 -5.42
N VAL A 109 3.94 -4.19 -4.36
CA VAL A 109 2.61 -3.96 -3.80
C VAL A 109 2.24 -2.50 -4.06
N PRO A 110 1.19 -2.24 -4.86
CA PRO A 110 0.73 -0.88 -5.10
C PRO A 110 0.22 -0.22 -3.82
N VAL A 111 0.28 1.11 -3.79
CA VAL A 111 -0.34 1.92 -2.73
C VAL A 111 -1.79 1.51 -2.49
N MET A 112 -2.19 1.40 -1.22
CA MET A 112 -3.56 1.07 -0.79
C MET A 112 -4.08 -0.31 -1.26
N ALA A 113 -3.23 -1.19 -1.80
CA ALA A 113 -3.62 -2.56 -2.11
C ALA A 113 -3.78 -3.37 -0.80
N PRO A 114 -4.97 -3.94 -0.53
CA PRO A 114 -5.15 -4.78 0.64
C PRO A 114 -4.29 -6.04 0.55
N HIS A 115 -3.68 -6.44 1.65
CA HIS A 115 -2.84 -7.63 1.68
C HIS A 115 -2.65 -8.17 3.09
N PHE A 116 -2.18 -9.42 3.18
CA PHE A 116 -1.69 -10.03 4.42
C PHE A 116 -0.48 -10.92 4.12
N VAL A 117 0.29 -11.24 5.16
CA VAL A 117 1.50 -12.06 5.02
C VAL A 117 1.49 -13.17 6.05
N GLN A 118 1.90 -14.37 5.64
CA GLN A 118 2.13 -15.53 6.49
C GLN A 118 3.56 -16.01 6.29
N ASN A 119 4.36 -16.06 7.36
CA ASN A 119 5.71 -16.61 7.33
C ASN A 119 5.69 -18.13 7.27
N GLY A 120 6.73 -18.69 6.68
CA GLY A 120 7.00 -20.13 6.69
C GLY A 120 7.48 -20.64 8.05
N PRO A 121 7.91 -21.91 8.10
CA PRO A 121 8.29 -22.59 9.35
C PRO A 121 9.64 -22.14 9.91
N GLU A 122 10.41 -21.35 9.17
CA GLU A 122 11.74 -20.86 9.56
C GLU A 122 11.72 -19.33 9.83
N PRO A 123 12.70 -18.80 10.58
CA PRO A 123 12.88 -17.36 10.71
C PRO A 123 13.04 -16.69 9.33
N SER A 124 12.32 -15.60 9.14
CA SER A 124 12.25 -14.90 7.86
C SER A 124 12.89 -13.52 7.93
N ILE A 125 13.70 -13.16 6.94
CA ILE A 125 14.28 -11.83 6.78
C ILE A 125 13.86 -11.27 5.42
N SER A 126 13.29 -10.07 5.42
CA SER A 126 12.91 -9.34 4.21
C SER A 126 13.39 -7.90 4.26
N LEU A 127 13.73 -7.34 3.11
CA LEU A 127 13.91 -5.91 2.90
C LEU A 127 12.64 -5.36 2.25
N SER A 128 12.02 -4.39 2.88
CA SER A 128 10.90 -3.62 2.32
C SER A 128 11.41 -2.24 1.93
N ILE A 129 11.20 -1.86 0.68
CA ILE A 129 11.49 -0.53 0.15
C ILE A 129 10.15 0.13 -0.13
N THR A 130 9.83 1.18 0.61
CA THR A 130 8.56 1.89 0.49
C THR A 130 8.76 3.31 0.00
N TRP A 131 7.78 3.86 -0.70
CA TRP A 131 7.75 5.28 -1.08
C TRP A 131 6.33 5.78 -1.30
N ARG A 132 6.15 7.08 -1.15
CA ARG A 132 4.98 7.78 -1.62
C ARG A 132 5.27 8.37 -3.01
N SER A 133 4.22 8.66 -3.77
CA SER A 133 4.36 9.42 -5.01
C SER A 133 3.49 10.68 -5.00
N ASP A 134 3.78 11.61 -5.89
CA ASP A 134 2.94 12.79 -6.07
C ASP A 134 1.48 12.40 -6.38
N TRP A 135 1.27 11.32 -7.17
CA TRP A 135 -0.07 10.79 -7.48
C TRP A 135 -0.73 10.15 -6.25
N SER A 136 0.03 9.40 -5.45
CA SER A 136 -0.52 8.78 -4.23
C SER A 136 -0.91 9.83 -3.17
N PHE A 137 -0.19 10.94 -3.09
CA PHE A 137 -0.58 12.07 -2.25
C PHE A 137 -1.85 12.76 -2.74
N GLU A 138 -2.01 12.93 -4.07
CA GLU A 138 -3.26 13.48 -4.61
C GLU A 138 -4.47 12.59 -4.29
N GLU A 139 -4.32 11.27 -4.39
CA GLU A 139 -5.40 10.34 -4.00
C GLU A 139 -5.70 10.44 -2.51
N ALA A 140 -4.67 10.44 -1.66
CA ALA A 140 -4.82 10.56 -0.22
C ALA A 140 -5.57 11.85 0.18
N ASP A 141 -5.19 12.99 -0.38
CA ASP A 141 -5.86 14.27 -0.14
C ASP A 141 -7.32 14.24 -0.63
N ALA A 142 -7.59 13.62 -1.79
CA ALA A 142 -8.95 13.49 -2.31
C ALA A 142 -9.84 12.57 -1.47
N ARG A 143 -9.28 11.48 -0.91
CA ARG A 143 -9.99 10.60 0.00
C ARG A 143 -10.25 11.27 1.35
N ALA A 144 -9.28 12.01 1.89
CA ALA A 144 -9.48 12.81 3.10
C ALA A 144 -10.59 13.86 2.89
N PHE A 145 -10.63 14.54 1.75
CA PHE A 145 -11.70 15.47 1.40
C PHE A 145 -13.07 14.78 1.33
N ASN A 146 -13.15 13.63 0.68
CA ASN A 146 -14.39 12.84 0.63
C ASN A 146 -14.86 12.42 2.03
N GLY A 147 -13.97 11.94 2.89
CA GLY A 147 -14.29 11.56 4.26
C GLY A 147 -14.79 12.76 5.08
N TRP A 148 -14.20 13.95 4.88
CA TRP A 148 -14.67 15.20 5.48
C TRP A 148 -16.08 15.59 5.01
N LEU A 149 -16.38 15.43 3.71
CA LEU A 149 -17.72 15.62 3.16
C LEU A 149 -18.72 14.62 3.72
N ARG A 150 -18.35 13.34 3.79
CA ARG A 150 -19.19 12.25 4.30
C ARG A 150 -19.58 12.47 5.76
N LYS A 151 -18.66 12.94 6.60
CA LYS A 151 -18.95 13.35 7.99
C LYS A 151 -19.98 14.47 8.10
N ARG A 152 -20.26 15.19 7.01
CA ARG A 152 -21.28 16.26 6.91
C ARG A 152 -22.56 15.82 6.19
N GLY A 153 -22.75 14.50 6.01
CA GLY A 153 -23.94 13.94 5.38
C GLY A 153 -23.94 13.97 3.84
N VAL A 154 -22.85 14.42 3.21
CA VAL A 154 -22.71 14.40 1.75
C VAL A 154 -22.27 13.01 1.31
N LYS A 155 -22.81 12.50 0.20
CA LYS A 155 -22.35 11.27 -0.47
C LYS A 155 -21.45 11.63 -1.64
N PRO A 156 -20.11 11.80 -1.43
CA PRO A 156 -19.23 12.19 -2.49
C PRO A 156 -19.00 11.04 -3.48
N LYS A 157 -18.80 11.37 -4.74
CA LYS A 157 -18.30 10.40 -5.71
C LYS A 157 -16.88 9.97 -5.30
N ALA A 158 -16.59 8.66 -5.40
CA ALA A 158 -15.23 8.15 -5.15
C ALA A 158 -14.18 8.92 -5.96
N PRO A 159 -12.97 9.11 -5.42
CA PRO A 159 -11.85 9.59 -6.22
C PRO A 159 -11.54 8.60 -7.33
N GLY A 160 -10.91 9.06 -8.41
CA GLY A 160 -10.30 8.16 -9.39
C GLY A 160 -9.27 7.29 -8.68
N ARG A 161 -9.28 5.97 -8.97
CA ARG A 161 -8.30 5.03 -8.39
C ARG A 161 -6.91 5.33 -8.92
N PHE A 162 -5.92 5.17 -8.05
CA PHE A 162 -4.53 5.21 -8.47
C PHE A 162 -4.31 4.31 -9.72
N PRO A 163 -3.64 4.79 -10.77
CA PRO A 163 -2.85 6.04 -10.89
C PRO A 163 -3.60 7.29 -11.37
N ALA A 164 -4.91 7.39 -11.22
CA ALA A 164 -5.68 8.55 -11.67
C ALA A 164 -5.30 9.84 -10.93
N ARG A 165 -5.48 10.99 -11.62
CA ARG A 165 -5.26 12.32 -11.05
C ARG A 165 -6.52 12.83 -10.36
N ASN A 166 -6.37 13.34 -9.14
CA ASN A 166 -7.48 13.80 -8.30
C ASN A 166 -7.31 15.27 -7.88
N ARG A 167 -6.73 16.09 -8.74
CA ARG A 167 -6.26 17.46 -8.45
C ARG A 167 -7.29 18.36 -7.80
N ALA A 168 -8.52 18.39 -8.30
CA ALA A 168 -9.55 19.29 -7.78
C ALA A 168 -9.89 18.99 -6.30
N LYS A 169 -10.13 17.73 -5.96
CA LYS A 169 -10.42 17.31 -4.58
C LYS A 169 -9.20 17.47 -3.67
N ALA A 170 -8.00 17.14 -4.18
CA ALA A 170 -6.76 17.30 -3.45
C ALA A 170 -6.51 18.79 -3.12
N LEU A 171 -6.71 19.69 -4.09
CA LEU A 171 -6.56 21.13 -3.85
C LEU A 171 -7.58 21.63 -2.82
N ALA A 172 -8.87 21.23 -2.96
CA ALA A 172 -9.90 21.60 -1.98
C ALA A 172 -9.51 21.18 -0.57
N TRP A 173 -8.99 19.96 -0.40
CA TRP A 173 -8.52 19.49 0.90
C TRP A 173 -7.35 20.31 1.45
N ARG A 174 -6.36 20.63 0.60
CA ARG A 174 -5.19 21.43 1.00
C ARG A 174 -5.53 22.85 1.44
N VAL A 175 -6.63 23.39 0.96
CA VAL A 175 -7.13 24.72 1.38
C VAL A 175 -7.89 24.65 2.71
N LEU A 176 -8.51 23.50 3.01
CA LEU A 176 -9.38 23.34 4.19
C LEU A 176 -8.65 22.88 5.46
N ARG A 177 -7.44 22.30 5.35
CA ARG A 177 -6.66 21.76 6.48
C ARG A 177 -5.71 22.76 7.12
#